data_9b200ecdb139409da74e7ab37ebcd143
#
_entry.id   9b200ecdb139409da74e7ab37ebcd143
#
_cell.length_a   1.000
_cell.length_b   1.000
_cell.length_c   1.000
_cell.angle_alpha   90.00
_cell.angle_beta   90.00
_cell.angle_gamma   90.00
#
_symmetry.space_group_name_H-M   'P 1'
#
loop_
_entity.id
_entity.type
_entity.pdbx_description
1 polymer ?
#
loop_
_entity_poly.entity_id
_entity_poly.type
_entity_poly.pdbx_seq_one_letter_code
_entity_poly.pdbx_strand_id
1 'polypeptide(L)'
;NPEQRLPMEYLLDPEIHVVSLSGKSGTGKTLLALAAGLQLMLTQNLYTRMLVSRPIFPMGRDLGYLPGDAQEKLAPWMQPIFDNLELLIGNPKTGRGHSASGHQELIERGLLVVEPLTYIRGRSIPNQYLLVDESQNLTPHEMKTIITRAGEGTKIVLTGDPHQIDNPYVNEKSNGLSNLVNRFKNHPVAAHINLVHGE
;
A
#
# COMPACT_ATOMS: atom_id res chain seq x y z
N ASN A 1 1.83 19.65 -7.64
CA ASN A 1 2.61 19.14 -8.78
C ASN A 1 1.66 18.57 -9.84
N PRO A 2 1.73 19.01 -11.12
CA PRO A 2 0.85 18.51 -12.20
C PRO A 2 0.94 16.98 -12.38
N GLU A 3 2.11 16.39 -12.18
CA GLU A 3 2.32 14.95 -12.33
C GLU A 3 1.59 14.12 -11.25
N GLN A 4 1.35 14.69 -10.08
CA GLN A 4 0.62 14.03 -8.98
C GLN A 4 -0.90 14.14 -9.12
N ARG A 5 -1.40 15.03 -10.00
CA ARG A 5 -2.82 15.24 -10.18
C ARG A 5 -3.49 14.04 -10.86
N LEU A 6 -2.91 13.53 -11.92
CA LEU A 6 -3.45 12.39 -12.66
C LEU A 6 -3.56 11.11 -11.81
N PRO A 7 -2.51 10.71 -11.03
CA PRO A 7 -2.65 9.62 -10.07
C PRO A 7 -3.80 9.81 -9.09
N MET A 8 -3.97 11.01 -8.55
CA MET A 8 -5.05 11.29 -7.61
C MET A 8 -6.44 11.19 -8.25
N GLU A 9 -6.61 11.60 -9.49
CA GLU A 9 -7.87 11.42 -10.22
C GLU A 9 -8.27 9.94 -10.29
N TYR A 10 -7.36 9.05 -10.69
CA TYR A 10 -7.64 7.61 -10.75
C TYR A 10 -7.77 6.95 -9.36
N LEU A 11 -6.97 7.39 -8.40
CA LEU A 11 -7.05 6.88 -7.02
C LEU A 11 -8.41 7.20 -6.39
N LEU A 12 -8.96 8.39 -6.66
CA LEU A 12 -10.23 8.84 -6.10
C LEU A 12 -11.45 8.40 -6.92
N ASP A 13 -11.27 7.91 -8.14
CA ASP A 13 -12.38 7.45 -8.98
C ASP A 13 -12.92 6.09 -8.46
N PRO A 14 -14.19 6.02 -8.02
CA PRO A 14 -14.77 4.80 -7.49
C PRO A 14 -14.96 3.68 -8.53
N GLU A 15 -14.99 4.02 -9.82
CA GLU A 15 -15.14 3.03 -10.90
C GLU A 15 -13.82 2.31 -11.23
N ILE A 16 -12.70 2.87 -10.80
CA ILE A 16 -11.38 2.26 -10.98
C ILE A 16 -11.03 1.43 -9.76
N HIS A 17 -11.13 0.13 -9.88
CA HIS A 17 -10.95 -0.81 -8.77
C HIS A 17 -9.50 -1.26 -8.56
N VAL A 18 -8.65 -1.15 -9.58
CA VAL A 18 -7.22 -1.50 -9.51
C VAL A 18 -6.38 -0.33 -10.01
N VAL A 19 -5.59 0.26 -9.12
CA VAL A 19 -4.66 1.34 -9.49
C VAL A 19 -3.24 0.89 -9.18
N SER A 20 -2.35 1.00 -10.14
CA SER A 20 -0.92 0.75 -9.93
C SER A 20 -0.09 1.99 -10.19
N LEU A 21 0.76 2.34 -9.24
CA LEU A 21 1.69 3.46 -9.31
C LEU A 21 3.11 2.91 -9.32
N SER A 22 3.80 3.09 -10.43
CA SER A 22 5.23 2.77 -10.54
C SER A 22 6.08 4.04 -10.59
N GLY A 23 7.36 3.92 -10.29
CA GLY A 23 8.31 5.03 -10.37
C GLY A 23 9.43 4.88 -9.35
N LYS A 24 10.45 5.71 -9.46
CA LYS A 24 11.60 5.73 -8.56
C LYS A 24 11.20 6.02 -7.12
N SER A 25 12.05 5.63 -6.17
CA SER A 25 11.89 6.04 -4.77
C SER A 25 11.85 7.57 -4.66
N GLY A 26 11.04 8.10 -3.74
CA GLY A 26 10.88 9.55 -3.53
C GLY A 26 9.92 10.26 -4.49
N THR A 27 9.22 9.55 -5.38
CA THR A 27 8.20 10.15 -6.27
C THR A 27 6.82 10.33 -5.61
N GLY A 28 6.68 10.00 -4.34
CA GLY A 28 5.44 10.20 -3.57
C GLY A 28 4.35 9.14 -3.79
N LYS A 29 4.64 7.99 -4.44
CA LYS A 29 3.65 6.93 -4.71
C LYS A 29 2.85 6.51 -3.49
N THR A 30 3.57 6.10 -2.44
CA THR A 30 2.96 5.59 -1.21
C THR A 30 2.19 6.69 -0.48
N LEU A 31 2.72 7.91 -0.46
CA LEU A 31 2.05 9.06 0.14
C LEU A 31 0.72 9.38 -0.57
N LEU A 32 0.71 9.41 -1.91
CA LEU A 32 -0.50 9.63 -2.70
C LEU A 32 -1.53 8.53 -2.48
N ALA A 33 -1.09 7.27 -2.47
CA ALA A 33 -1.97 6.13 -2.24
C ALA A 33 -2.61 6.16 -0.84
N LEU A 34 -1.84 6.49 0.20
CA LEU A 34 -2.34 6.64 1.57
C LEU A 34 -3.30 7.83 1.69
N ALA A 35 -2.97 8.98 1.09
CA ALA A 35 -3.81 10.17 1.11
C ALA A 35 -5.18 9.91 0.47
N ALA A 36 -5.20 9.26 -0.70
CA ALA A 36 -6.42 8.88 -1.37
C ALA A 36 -7.26 7.90 -0.54
N GLY A 37 -6.65 6.88 0.05
CA GLY A 37 -7.34 5.91 0.90
C GLY A 37 -7.99 6.56 2.12
N LEU A 38 -7.27 7.44 2.81
CA LEU A 38 -7.80 8.21 3.93
C LEU A 38 -8.98 9.11 3.51
N GLN A 39 -8.86 9.80 2.39
CA GLN A 39 -9.92 10.64 1.83
C GLN A 39 -11.18 9.83 1.53
N LEU A 40 -11.04 8.71 0.83
CA LEU A 40 -12.15 7.84 0.43
C LEU A 40 -12.83 7.17 1.63
N MET A 41 -12.05 6.79 2.66
CA MET A 41 -12.57 6.15 3.86
C MET A 41 -13.19 7.15 4.84
N LEU A 42 -12.43 8.20 5.21
CA LEU A 42 -12.84 9.10 6.30
C LEU A 42 -13.81 10.20 5.85
N THR A 43 -13.71 10.68 4.61
CA THR A 43 -14.52 11.79 4.12
C THR A 43 -15.70 11.31 3.29
N GLN A 44 -15.48 10.32 2.43
CA GLN A 44 -16.50 9.83 1.52
C GLN A 44 -17.21 8.57 2.01
N ASN A 45 -16.70 7.90 3.06
CA ASN A 45 -17.24 6.67 3.63
C ASN A 45 -17.47 5.54 2.60
N LEU A 46 -16.62 5.49 1.55
CA LEU A 46 -16.74 4.48 0.49
C LEU A 46 -16.20 3.12 0.91
N TYR A 47 -15.28 3.09 1.85
CA TYR A 47 -14.65 1.87 2.35
C TYR A 47 -14.78 1.77 3.85
N THR A 48 -14.97 0.56 4.36
CA THR A 48 -15.11 0.29 5.79
C THR A 48 -13.79 0.33 6.53
N ARG A 49 -12.69 0.09 5.80
CA ARG A 49 -11.34 -0.02 6.37
C ARG A 49 -10.29 0.24 5.30
N MET A 50 -9.15 0.78 5.72
CA MET A 50 -7.92 0.79 4.92
C MET A 50 -6.98 -0.28 5.44
N LEU A 51 -6.62 -1.22 4.57
CA LEU A 51 -5.64 -2.27 4.84
C LEU A 51 -4.37 -1.95 4.07
N VAL A 52 -3.26 -1.75 4.78
CA VAL A 52 -1.95 -1.48 4.21
C VAL A 52 -1.05 -2.67 4.43
N SER A 53 -0.48 -3.18 3.37
CA SER A 53 0.39 -4.35 3.41
C SER A 53 1.66 -4.14 2.60
N ARG A 54 2.70 -4.84 2.99
CA ARG A 54 4.01 -4.80 2.35
C ARG A 54 4.63 -6.20 2.37
N PRO A 55 5.20 -6.68 1.26
CA PRO A 55 6.01 -7.89 1.29
C PRO A 55 7.27 -7.66 2.12
N ILE A 56 7.68 -8.67 2.88
CA ILE A 56 8.85 -8.61 3.75
C ILE A 56 9.90 -9.56 3.21
N PHE A 57 11.08 -9.02 2.91
CA PHE A 57 12.26 -9.78 2.54
C PHE A 57 13.39 -9.45 3.50
N PRO A 58 13.66 -10.31 4.50
CA PRO A 58 14.76 -10.07 5.43
C PRO A 58 16.10 -10.13 4.70
N MET A 59 16.83 -9.03 4.73
CA MET A 59 18.19 -8.96 4.22
C MET A 59 19.15 -9.61 5.25
N GLY A 60 19.51 -10.87 5.05
CA GLY A 60 20.66 -11.52 5.66
C GLY A 60 20.47 -12.34 6.95
N ARG A 61 19.43 -12.18 7.74
CA ARG A 61 19.12 -13.03 8.89
C ARG A 61 17.63 -13.29 9.01
N ASP A 62 17.27 -14.53 9.33
CA ASP A 62 15.87 -14.90 9.57
C ASP A 62 15.24 -14.04 10.67
N LEU A 63 14.00 -13.63 10.46
CA LEU A 63 13.17 -12.92 11.44
C LEU A 63 13.14 -13.62 12.82
N GLY A 64 13.43 -14.93 12.86
CA GLY A 64 13.50 -15.73 14.09
C GLY A 64 14.59 -15.29 15.08
N TYR A 65 15.64 -14.61 14.62
CA TYR A 65 16.75 -14.13 15.47
C TYR A 65 16.52 -12.74 16.06
N LEU A 66 15.48 -12.02 15.66
CA LEU A 66 15.16 -10.72 16.25
C LEU A 66 14.44 -10.92 17.59
N PRO A 67 14.83 -10.21 18.65
CA PRO A 67 14.11 -10.24 19.92
C PRO A 67 12.73 -9.59 19.77
N GLY A 68 11.76 -10.02 20.55
CA GLY A 68 10.41 -9.47 20.58
C GLY A 68 9.34 -10.38 19.99
N ASP A 69 8.09 -9.94 20.07
CA ASP A 69 6.96 -10.62 19.46
C ASP A 69 6.92 -10.42 17.94
N ALA A 70 5.95 -11.03 17.27
CA ALA A 70 5.84 -10.94 15.81
C ALA A 70 5.62 -9.50 15.32
N GLN A 71 4.92 -8.67 16.09
CA GLN A 71 4.65 -7.27 15.73
C GLN A 71 5.90 -6.40 15.90
N GLU A 72 6.62 -6.58 17.00
CA GLU A 72 7.89 -5.86 17.24
C GLU A 72 8.94 -6.20 16.19
N LYS A 73 9.02 -7.46 15.75
CA LYS A 73 9.92 -7.89 14.67
C LYS A 73 9.59 -7.28 13.32
N LEU A 74 8.33 -7.00 13.06
CA LEU A 74 7.84 -6.45 11.78
C LEU A 74 7.86 -4.93 11.74
N ALA A 75 7.93 -4.25 12.88
CA ALA A 75 7.91 -2.80 12.99
C ALA A 75 8.91 -2.08 12.06
N PRO A 76 10.19 -2.50 11.94
CA PRO A 76 11.15 -1.83 11.06
C PRO A 76 10.72 -1.79 9.58
N TRP A 77 10.05 -2.84 9.09
CA TRP A 77 9.58 -2.89 7.68
C TRP A 77 8.33 -2.05 7.44
N MET A 78 7.54 -1.82 8.49
CA MET A 78 6.32 -1.01 8.42
C MET A 78 6.56 0.46 8.73
N GLN A 79 7.72 0.82 9.29
CA GLN A 79 8.06 2.19 9.66
C GLN A 79 7.85 3.20 8.52
N PRO A 80 8.26 2.96 7.27
CA PRO A 80 8.02 3.90 6.17
C PRO A 80 6.53 4.20 5.92
N ILE A 81 5.64 3.27 6.23
CA ILE A 81 4.19 3.50 6.14
C ILE A 81 3.74 4.45 7.26
N PHE A 82 4.21 4.23 8.49
CA PHE A 82 3.88 5.09 9.62
C PHE A 82 4.41 6.51 9.45
N ASP A 83 5.63 6.66 8.91
CA ASP A 83 6.22 7.97 8.62
C ASP A 83 5.36 8.77 7.62
N ASN A 84 4.87 8.11 6.55
CA ASN A 84 3.95 8.73 5.60
C ASN A 84 2.59 9.08 6.23
N LEU A 85 2.06 8.23 7.09
CA LEU A 85 0.82 8.50 7.80
C LEU A 85 0.94 9.68 8.76
N GLU A 86 2.07 9.83 9.45
CA GLU A 86 2.35 10.99 10.29
C GLU A 86 2.40 12.29 9.48
N LEU A 87 2.97 12.28 8.27
CA LEU A 87 2.96 13.44 7.39
C LEU A 87 1.54 13.84 6.97
N LEU A 88 0.66 12.87 6.72
CA LEU A 88 -0.70 13.11 6.23
C LEU A 88 -1.68 13.53 7.33
N ILE A 89 -1.61 12.89 8.50
CA ILE A 89 -2.59 13.08 9.57
C ILE A 89 -2.15 14.18 10.55
N GLY A 90 -0.86 14.55 10.49
CA GLY A 90 -0.23 15.52 11.38
C GLY A 90 0.17 14.92 12.73
N ASN A 91 1.21 15.47 13.31
CA ASN A 91 1.60 15.15 14.68
C ASN A 91 0.98 16.22 15.61
N PRO A 92 0.12 15.88 16.58
CA PRO A 92 -0.47 16.85 17.49
C PRO A 92 0.55 17.45 18.49
N LYS A 93 1.81 17.58 18.10
CA LYS A 93 2.87 18.21 18.93
C LYS A 93 2.74 19.71 19.14
N THR A 94 1.64 20.32 18.73
CA THR A 94 1.36 21.74 19.02
C THR A 94 0.16 21.89 19.95
N GLY A 95 0.31 21.49 21.20
CA GLY A 95 -0.58 21.95 22.26
C GLY A 95 -1.26 20.88 23.10
N ARG A 96 -0.76 20.69 24.30
CA ARG A 96 -1.46 20.22 25.53
C ARG A 96 -2.31 18.93 25.40
N GLY A 97 -1.74 17.85 25.88
CA GLY A 97 -2.48 16.62 26.19
C GLY A 97 -1.84 15.40 25.54
N HIS A 98 -1.83 14.29 26.24
CA HIS A 98 -1.41 12.96 25.79
C HIS A 98 -2.36 12.51 24.66
N SER A 99 -2.05 12.90 23.44
CA SER A 99 -2.81 12.52 22.25
C SER A 99 -1.97 11.50 21.51
N ALA A 100 -2.45 10.28 21.42
CA ALA A 100 -1.95 9.26 20.51
C ALA A 100 -1.77 9.88 19.12
N SER A 101 -0.75 9.47 18.35
CA SER A 101 -0.60 9.93 16.97
C SER A 101 -1.90 9.64 16.21
N GLY A 102 -2.32 10.54 15.30
CA GLY A 102 -3.63 10.41 14.63
C GLY A 102 -3.85 9.07 13.93
N HIS A 103 -2.75 8.40 13.46
CA HIS A 103 -2.84 7.06 12.89
C HIS A 103 -3.09 5.97 13.95
N GLN A 104 -2.63 6.14 15.20
CA GLN A 104 -2.91 5.19 16.28
C GLN A 104 -4.40 5.15 16.62
N GLU A 105 -5.07 6.29 16.65
CA GLU A 105 -6.52 6.35 16.83
C GLU A 105 -7.27 5.55 15.74
N LEU A 106 -6.84 5.68 14.49
CA LEU A 106 -7.42 4.91 13.39
C LEU A 106 -7.20 3.39 13.54
N ILE A 107 -6.01 2.99 14.03
CA ILE A 107 -5.71 1.58 14.31
C ILE A 107 -6.57 1.06 15.45
N GLU A 108 -6.67 1.77 16.56
CA GLU A 108 -7.48 1.40 17.71
C GLU A 108 -8.97 1.26 17.36
N ARG A 109 -9.47 2.12 16.46
CA ARG A 109 -10.83 2.04 15.92
C ARG A 109 -11.02 0.96 14.85
N GLY A 110 -9.96 0.25 14.46
CA GLY A 110 -10.00 -0.76 13.42
C GLY A 110 -10.25 -0.23 12.00
N LEU A 111 -10.12 1.08 11.79
CA LEU A 111 -10.26 1.73 10.49
C LEU A 111 -9.00 1.62 9.64
N LEU A 112 -7.84 1.52 10.28
CA LEU A 112 -6.55 1.31 9.64
C LEU A 112 -5.92 0.03 10.18
N VAL A 113 -5.52 -0.86 9.27
CA VAL A 113 -4.75 -2.06 9.58
C VAL A 113 -3.47 -2.05 8.77
N VAL A 114 -2.33 -2.14 9.45
CA VAL A 114 -1.00 -2.24 8.83
C VAL A 114 -0.44 -3.61 9.19
N GLU A 115 -0.33 -4.50 8.22
CA GLU A 115 0.07 -5.89 8.46
C GLU A 115 0.91 -6.47 7.31
N PRO A 116 1.75 -7.48 7.58
CA PRO A 116 2.47 -8.19 6.56
C PRO A 116 1.54 -8.86 5.56
N LEU A 117 2.00 -8.96 4.31
CA LEU A 117 1.21 -9.55 3.24
C LEU A 117 0.82 -11.03 3.51
N THR A 118 1.63 -11.74 4.28
CA THR A 118 1.34 -13.13 4.67
C THR A 118 0.03 -13.28 5.43
N TYR A 119 -0.43 -12.25 6.14
CA TYR A 119 -1.67 -12.28 6.92
C TYR A 119 -2.93 -12.10 6.06
N ILE A 120 -2.79 -11.62 4.84
CA ILE A 120 -3.89 -11.48 3.87
C ILE A 120 -4.29 -12.84 3.28
N ARG A 121 -3.40 -13.82 3.28
CA ARG A 121 -3.67 -15.16 2.75
C ARG A 121 -4.85 -15.81 3.45
N GLY A 122 -5.79 -16.39 2.67
CA GLY A 122 -6.95 -17.10 3.21
C GLY A 122 -8.13 -16.20 3.65
N ARG A 123 -7.99 -14.88 3.57
CA ARG A 123 -9.08 -13.93 3.92
C ARG A 123 -9.75 -13.39 2.66
N SER A 124 -11.04 -13.16 2.73
CA SER A 124 -11.76 -12.30 1.77
C SER A 124 -11.74 -10.86 2.27
N ILE A 125 -11.59 -9.92 1.36
CA ILE A 125 -11.43 -8.49 1.69
C ILE A 125 -12.52 -7.70 0.94
N PRO A 126 -13.77 -7.69 1.42
CA PRO A 126 -14.84 -6.91 0.82
C PRO A 126 -14.85 -5.46 1.34
N ASN A 127 -15.30 -4.52 0.50
CA ASN A 127 -15.54 -3.12 0.85
C ASN A 127 -14.37 -2.41 1.54
N GLN A 128 -13.15 -2.77 1.19
CA GLN A 128 -11.93 -2.20 1.78
C GLN A 128 -11.07 -1.52 0.71
N TYR A 129 -10.29 -0.54 1.17
CA TYR A 129 -9.19 0.02 0.40
C TYR A 129 -7.92 -0.74 0.77
N LEU A 130 -7.41 -1.56 -0.15
CA LEU A 130 -6.19 -2.36 0.04
C LEU A 130 -5.02 -1.68 -0.66
N LEU A 131 -4.03 -1.24 0.11
CA LEU A 131 -2.75 -0.76 -0.41
C LEU A 131 -1.68 -1.84 -0.22
N VAL A 132 -1.03 -2.22 -1.30
CA VAL A 132 0.15 -3.09 -1.28
C VAL A 132 1.36 -2.28 -1.74
N ASP A 133 2.22 -1.92 -0.81
CA ASP A 133 3.46 -1.18 -1.06
C ASP A 133 4.60 -2.14 -1.43
N GLU A 134 5.63 -1.66 -2.13
CA GLU A 134 6.77 -2.45 -2.62
C GLU A 134 6.36 -3.70 -3.44
N SER A 135 5.30 -3.56 -4.21
CA SER A 135 4.67 -4.68 -4.94
C SER A 135 5.51 -5.27 -6.07
N GLN A 136 6.62 -4.61 -6.48
CA GLN A 136 7.62 -5.17 -7.39
C GLN A 136 8.35 -6.39 -6.80
N ASN A 137 8.30 -6.57 -5.49
CA ASN A 137 8.89 -7.71 -4.81
C ASN A 137 8.00 -8.95 -4.79
N LEU A 138 6.79 -8.87 -5.31
CA LEU A 138 5.87 -9.99 -5.42
C LEU A 138 6.14 -10.83 -6.66
N THR A 139 5.98 -12.14 -6.52
CA THR A 139 5.85 -13.04 -7.67
C THR A 139 4.50 -12.86 -8.35
N PRO A 140 4.34 -13.24 -9.64
CA PRO A 140 3.04 -13.25 -10.30
C PRO A 140 1.98 -14.10 -9.58
N HIS A 141 2.39 -15.19 -8.94
CA HIS A 141 1.50 -16.04 -8.17
C HIS A 141 0.98 -15.35 -6.90
N GLU A 142 1.85 -14.67 -6.17
CA GLU A 142 1.46 -13.88 -5.00
C GLU A 142 0.54 -12.73 -5.39
N MET A 143 0.84 -12.02 -6.47
CA MET A 143 -0.02 -10.97 -7.01
C MET A 143 -1.40 -11.50 -7.37
N LYS A 144 -1.49 -12.64 -8.06
CA LYS A 144 -2.75 -13.30 -8.36
C LYS A 144 -3.54 -13.63 -7.08
N THR A 145 -2.84 -14.12 -6.05
CA THR A 145 -3.46 -14.42 -4.76
C THR A 145 -4.09 -13.18 -4.13
N ILE A 146 -3.43 -12.03 -4.17
CA ILE A 146 -3.95 -10.76 -3.64
C ILE A 146 -5.20 -10.33 -4.42
N ILE A 147 -5.11 -10.29 -5.75
CA ILE A 147 -6.22 -9.87 -6.61
C ILE A 147 -7.46 -10.73 -6.40
N THR A 148 -7.28 -12.04 -6.24
CA THR A 148 -8.39 -12.96 -6.00
C THR A 148 -9.00 -12.88 -4.60
N ARG A 149 -8.38 -12.14 -3.67
CA ARG A 149 -8.93 -11.85 -2.33
C ARG A 149 -9.80 -10.59 -2.31
N ALA A 150 -9.70 -9.76 -3.34
CA ALA A 150 -10.60 -8.63 -3.49
C ALA A 150 -12.04 -9.13 -3.55
N GLY A 151 -12.82 -8.77 -2.55
CA GLY A 151 -14.26 -8.98 -2.53
C GLY A 151 -14.98 -7.84 -3.25
N GLU A 152 -16.29 -7.92 -3.28
CA GLU A 152 -17.14 -6.85 -3.81
C GLU A 152 -16.83 -5.51 -3.11
N GLY A 153 -16.79 -4.43 -3.88
CA GLY A 153 -16.58 -3.07 -3.38
C GLY A 153 -15.15 -2.77 -2.91
N THR A 154 -14.17 -3.65 -3.18
CA THR A 154 -12.78 -3.41 -2.79
C THR A 154 -12.01 -2.70 -3.90
N LYS A 155 -11.21 -1.71 -3.49
CA LYS A 155 -10.21 -1.06 -4.33
C LYS A 155 -8.82 -1.56 -3.94
N ILE A 156 -8.05 -1.99 -4.95
CA ILE A 156 -6.65 -2.41 -4.77
C ILE A 156 -5.74 -1.33 -5.35
N VAL A 157 -4.82 -0.87 -4.54
CA VAL A 157 -3.77 0.08 -4.95
C VAL A 157 -2.42 -0.57 -4.74
N LEU A 158 -1.59 -0.53 -5.78
CA LEU A 158 -0.27 -1.14 -5.80
C LEU A 158 0.76 -0.04 -6.02
N THR A 159 1.77 0.03 -5.16
CA THR A 159 2.89 0.95 -5.34
C THR A 159 4.18 0.16 -5.49
N GLY A 160 5.12 0.64 -6.29
CA GLY A 160 6.39 -0.05 -6.45
C GLY A 160 7.38 0.66 -7.36
N ASP A 161 8.64 0.25 -7.24
CA ASP A 161 9.75 0.64 -8.12
C ASP A 161 10.30 -0.61 -8.81
N PRO A 162 10.01 -0.82 -10.10
CA PRO A 162 10.49 -2.01 -10.82
C PRO A 162 12.00 -2.16 -10.89
N HIS A 163 12.76 -1.08 -10.60
CA HIS A 163 14.23 -1.08 -10.58
C HIS A 163 14.82 -1.40 -9.20
N GLN A 164 14.01 -1.44 -8.15
CA GLN A 164 14.42 -1.74 -6.77
C GLN A 164 13.81 -3.06 -6.31
N ILE A 165 14.32 -4.17 -6.83
CA ILE A 165 13.83 -5.52 -6.52
C ILE A 165 14.76 -6.18 -5.52
N ASP A 166 14.22 -6.50 -4.33
CA ASP A 166 14.92 -7.21 -3.26
C ASP A 166 14.69 -8.73 -3.33
N ASN A 167 13.61 -9.17 -3.98
CA ASN A 167 13.28 -10.57 -4.14
C ASN A 167 14.17 -11.23 -5.21
N PRO A 168 15.03 -12.21 -4.83
CA PRO A 168 15.95 -12.85 -5.78
C PRO A 168 15.28 -13.73 -6.84
N TYR A 169 13.99 -14.05 -6.68
CA TYR A 169 13.24 -14.93 -7.58
C TYR A 169 12.50 -14.20 -8.69
N VAL A 170 12.52 -12.87 -8.72
CA VAL A 170 11.87 -12.05 -9.74
C VAL A 170 12.81 -10.98 -10.27
N ASN A 171 12.49 -10.43 -11.44
CA ASN A 171 13.21 -9.31 -12.06
C ASN A 171 12.22 -8.25 -12.57
N GLU A 172 12.70 -7.19 -13.19
CA GLU A 172 11.89 -6.08 -13.70
C GLU A 172 10.74 -6.53 -14.61
N LYS A 173 10.92 -7.61 -15.38
CA LYS A 173 9.94 -8.12 -16.32
C LYS A 173 9.04 -9.23 -15.75
N SER A 174 9.55 -9.99 -14.77
CA SER A 174 8.89 -11.18 -14.23
C SER A 174 8.21 -10.97 -12.87
N ASN A 175 8.31 -9.79 -12.27
CA ASN A 175 7.67 -9.51 -10.99
C ASN A 175 6.14 -9.36 -11.12
N GLY A 176 5.46 -9.47 -9.97
CA GLY A 176 3.99 -9.43 -9.90
C GLY A 176 3.39 -8.12 -10.35
N LEU A 177 4.03 -6.98 -10.06
CA LEU A 177 3.54 -5.67 -10.49
C LEU A 177 3.57 -5.54 -12.01
N SER A 178 4.71 -5.82 -12.65
CA SER A 178 4.85 -5.78 -14.11
C SER A 178 3.90 -6.76 -14.81
N ASN A 179 3.71 -7.95 -14.24
CA ASN A 179 2.76 -8.94 -14.77
C ASN A 179 1.32 -8.43 -14.68
N LEU A 180 0.92 -7.84 -13.57
CA LEU A 180 -0.41 -7.27 -13.40
C LEU A 180 -0.67 -6.13 -14.38
N VAL A 181 0.26 -5.19 -14.51
CA VAL A 181 0.15 -4.05 -15.43
C VAL A 181 -0.09 -4.54 -16.86
N ASN A 182 0.66 -5.55 -17.31
CA ASN A 182 0.49 -6.13 -18.64
C ASN A 182 -0.87 -6.82 -18.82
N ARG A 183 -1.37 -7.53 -17.80
CA ARG A 183 -2.65 -8.24 -17.87
C ARG A 183 -3.85 -7.30 -17.84
N PHE A 184 -3.77 -6.22 -17.09
CA PHE A 184 -4.86 -5.25 -16.95
C PHE A 184 -4.76 -4.09 -17.94
N LYS A 185 -3.80 -4.14 -18.85
CA LYS A 185 -3.66 -3.11 -19.89
C LYS A 185 -4.97 -2.96 -20.68
N ASN A 186 -5.47 -1.72 -20.74
CA ASN A 186 -6.73 -1.36 -21.37
C ASN A 186 -7.99 -1.96 -20.71
N HIS A 187 -7.90 -2.48 -19.49
CA HIS A 187 -9.08 -2.95 -18.78
C HIS A 187 -9.81 -1.77 -18.12
N PRO A 188 -11.13 -1.63 -18.28
CA PRO A 188 -11.87 -0.43 -17.85
C PRO A 188 -11.84 -0.19 -16.34
N VAL A 189 -11.61 -1.21 -15.52
CA VAL A 189 -11.56 -1.08 -14.04
C VAL A 189 -10.15 -0.85 -13.51
N ALA A 190 -9.15 -0.70 -14.38
CA ALA A 190 -7.76 -0.59 -13.96
C ALA A 190 -7.07 0.63 -14.58
N ALA A 191 -6.21 1.26 -13.79
CA ALA A 191 -5.32 2.33 -14.24
C ALA A 191 -3.87 2.04 -13.82
N HIS A 192 -2.93 2.39 -14.68
CA HIS A 192 -1.51 2.33 -14.41
C HIS A 192 -0.84 3.66 -14.68
N ILE A 193 -0.11 4.18 -13.72
CA ILE A 193 0.61 5.45 -13.83
C ILE A 193 2.07 5.24 -13.45
N ASN A 194 2.97 5.75 -14.29
CA ASN A 194 4.38 5.80 -14.00
C ASN A 194 4.79 7.24 -13.63
N LEU A 195 5.27 7.42 -12.39
CA LEU A 195 5.77 8.69 -11.87
C LEU A 195 7.27 8.80 -12.16
N VAL A 196 7.67 9.87 -12.83
CA VAL A 196 9.04 10.06 -13.32
C VAL A 196 9.81 11.02 -12.42
N HIS A 197 9.17 12.09 -11.95
CA HIS A 197 9.83 13.12 -11.15
C HIS A 197 9.53 12.96 -9.67
N GLY A 198 10.59 12.98 -8.85
CA GLY A 198 10.49 13.14 -7.41
C GLY A 198 10.36 14.63 -7.03
N GLU A 199 9.90 14.90 -5.83
CA GLU A 199 9.96 16.22 -5.18
C GLU A 199 11.26 16.40 -4.42
#